data_02cedff5b862aac56893e1492c149446
#
_entry.id   02cedff5b862aac56893e1492c149446
#
_cell.length_a   1.000
_cell.length_b   1.000
_cell.length_c   1.000
_cell.angle_alpha   90.00
_cell.angle_beta   90.00
_cell.angle_gamma   90.00
#
_symmetry.space_group_name_H-M   'P 1'
#
loop_
_entity.id
_entity.type
_entity.pdbx_description
1 polymer ?
#
loop_
_entity_poly.entity_id
_entity_poly.type
_entity_poly.pdbx_seq_one_letter_code
_entity_poly.pdbx_strand_id
1 'polypeptide(L)'
;MESETPAPQTRNKPGRGMDVMFKLAVIFLGAFVLVITLLVVGRLTIYKIHPYERGLHLRGGMYLGTDQPGWHAQIPLWDTVVIVKVNERLGYVDQIAANTADDLSMVVSLQFTYRVTEPVRFALDVDDPERILFEFVQGRLRDVVNTKTMAEMMHSRAEFNDEILTQLRTKEAQYGVQFVTVQIQSATPPEEVVTAIKDRMVAQQRQEQAEAEAAQLRTQADADYYAAQKRADAQAYQVKQIATAQQESIRLLLTQLAQHPEIAAKYLDYMTAQELKSNSKWVIGGGGNPILDLRGTEPITSTLP
;
A
#
# COMPACT_ATOMS: atom_id res chain seq x y z
N MET A 1 -55.06 91.35 -66.64
CA MET A 1 -55.10 89.90 -66.38
C MET A 1 -53.77 89.32 -66.87
N GLU A 2 -52.78 89.38 -66.03
CA GLU A 2 -51.43 88.87 -66.30
C GLU A 2 -51.36 87.40 -65.96
N SER A 3 -50.97 86.62 -66.95
CA SER A 3 -50.73 85.21 -66.80
C SER A 3 -49.25 84.98 -66.39
N GLU A 4 -49.02 84.63 -65.14
CA GLU A 4 -47.71 84.23 -64.65
C GLU A 4 -47.32 82.88 -65.25
N THR A 5 -46.20 82.79 -65.92
CA THR A 5 -45.54 81.62 -66.45
C THR A 5 -44.65 81.05 -65.33
N PRO A 6 -44.75 79.77 -64.95
CA PRO A 6 -43.88 79.19 -63.93
C PRO A 6 -42.45 79.01 -64.49
N ALA A 7 -41.48 79.37 -63.67
CA ALA A 7 -40.02 79.24 -63.94
C ALA A 7 -39.57 77.78 -64.06
N PRO A 8 -38.59 77.43 -64.92
CA PRO A 8 -38.10 76.06 -65.09
C PRO A 8 -37.27 75.64 -63.87
N GLN A 9 -37.67 74.49 -63.25
CA GLN A 9 -36.90 73.80 -62.20
C GLN A 9 -35.59 73.29 -62.78
N THR A 10 -34.47 73.82 -62.34
CA THR A 10 -33.14 73.37 -62.66
C THR A 10 -32.90 72.01 -61.92
N ARG A 11 -33.01 70.91 -62.67
CA ARG A 11 -32.66 69.56 -62.23
C ARG A 11 -31.15 69.52 -62.08
N ASN A 12 -30.70 69.62 -60.84
CA ASN A 12 -29.29 69.46 -60.42
C ASN A 12 -28.83 68.06 -60.87
N LYS A 13 -28.03 67.96 -61.94
CA LYS A 13 -27.35 66.74 -62.32
C LYS A 13 -26.20 66.51 -61.30
N PRO A 14 -26.15 65.36 -60.64
CA PRO A 14 -25.05 65.06 -59.73
C PRO A 14 -23.73 65.16 -60.47
N GLY A 15 -22.78 65.90 -59.87
CA GLY A 15 -21.51 66.24 -60.50
C GLY A 15 -20.73 64.99 -60.89
N ARG A 16 -20.19 64.96 -62.11
CA ARG A 16 -19.39 63.88 -62.72
C ARG A 16 -18.28 63.34 -61.82
N GLY A 17 -17.81 64.07 -60.78
CA GLY A 17 -16.83 63.69 -59.78
C GLY A 17 -17.39 62.75 -58.72
N MET A 18 -18.69 62.92 -58.36
CA MET A 18 -19.35 62.09 -57.36
C MET A 18 -19.65 60.65 -57.86
N ASP A 19 -19.97 60.56 -59.17
CA ASP A 19 -20.16 59.28 -59.86
C ASP A 19 -18.87 58.44 -59.96
N VAL A 20 -17.74 59.16 -60.20
CA VAL A 20 -16.41 58.51 -60.26
C VAL A 20 -15.95 58.07 -58.90
N MET A 21 -16.12 58.87 -57.85
CA MET A 21 -15.80 58.47 -56.46
C MET A 21 -16.67 57.27 -55.98
N PHE A 22 -17.97 57.30 -56.34
CA PHE A 22 -18.86 56.16 -56.00
C PHE A 22 -18.46 54.87 -56.72
N LYS A 23 -18.10 54.95 -58.02
CA LYS A 23 -17.60 53.78 -58.77
C LYS A 23 -16.27 53.27 -58.22
N LEU A 24 -15.34 54.16 -57.85
CA LEU A 24 -14.09 53.75 -57.19
C LEU A 24 -14.35 53.08 -55.81
N ALA A 25 -15.25 53.64 -54.99
CA ALA A 25 -15.61 53.06 -53.72
C ALA A 25 -16.23 51.67 -53.87
N VAL A 26 -17.10 51.43 -54.84
CA VAL A 26 -17.69 50.15 -55.17
C VAL A 26 -16.61 49.14 -55.63
N ILE A 27 -15.65 49.58 -56.47
CA ILE A 27 -14.53 48.74 -56.91
C ILE A 27 -13.62 48.35 -55.73
N PHE A 28 -13.29 49.30 -54.84
CA PHE A 28 -12.51 49.08 -53.67
C PHE A 28 -13.22 48.09 -52.68
N LEU A 29 -14.51 48.31 -52.48
CA LEU A 29 -15.33 47.44 -51.66
C LEU A 29 -15.38 45.99 -52.23
N GLY A 30 -15.58 45.89 -53.55
CA GLY A 30 -15.56 44.62 -54.28
C GLY A 30 -14.22 43.92 -54.20
N ALA A 31 -13.12 44.62 -54.37
CA ALA A 31 -11.76 44.11 -54.23
C ALA A 31 -11.50 43.63 -52.75
N PHE A 32 -11.92 44.40 -51.78
CA PHE A 32 -11.80 44.04 -50.36
C PHE A 32 -12.57 42.78 -50.01
N VAL A 33 -13.84 42.64 -50.47
CA VAL A 33 -14.65 41.45 -50.29
C VAL A 33 -14.00 40.24 -50.97
N LEU A 34 -13.47 40.42 -52.19
CA LEU A 34 -12.78 39.35 -52.93
C LEU A 34 -11.53 38.86 -52.20
N VAL A 35 -10.71 39.78 -51.65
CA VAL A 35 -9.52 39.43 -50.84
C VAL A 35 -9.91 38.66 -49.59
N ILE A 36 -10.95 39.12 -48.86
CA ILE A 36 -11.45 38.41 -47.68
C ILE A 36 -11.92 37.00 -48.05
N THR A 37 -12.70 36.87 -49.11
CA THR A 37 -13.20 35.58 -49.60
C THR A 37 -12.05 34.65 -49.95
N LEU A 38 -11.01 35.14 -50.61
CA LEU A 38 -9.84 34.37 -51.00
C LEU A 38 -9.01 33.94 -49.80
N LEU A 39 -8.88 34.80 -48.78
CA LEU A 39 -8.25 34.45 -47.49
C LEU A 39 -9.03 33.40 -46.71
N VAL A 40 -10.37 33.50 -46.64
CA VAL A 40 -11.23 32.55 -45.94
C VAL A 40 -11.19 31.19 -46.67
N VAL A 41 -11.32 31.18 -48.00
CA VAL A 41 -11.21 29.95 -48.78
C VAL A 41 -9.84 29.32 -48.65
N GLY A 42 -8.76 30.09 -48.72
CA GLY A 42 -7.38 29.61 -48.53
C GLY A 42 -7.17 28.96 -47.18
N ARG A 43 -7.73 29.57 -46.13
CA ARG A 43 -7.63 29.00 -44.79
C ARG A 43 -8.46 27.70 -44.59
N LEU A 44 -9.56 27.54 -45.27
CA LEU A 44 -10.39 26.34 -45.27
C LEU A 44 -9.81 25.23 -46.15
N THR A 45 -8.96 25.59 -47.13
CA THR A 45 -8.38 24.63 -48.10
C THR A 45 -7.12 23.95 -47.57
N ILE A 46 -6.34 24.63 -46.72
CA ILE A 46 -5.03 24.13 -46.26
C ILE A 46 -5.12 23.67 -44.79
N TYR A 47 -4.69 22.43 -44.52
CA TYR A 47 -4.58 21.90 -43.16
C TYR A 47 -3.19 21.28 -42.91
N LYS A 48 -2.82 21.16 -41.65
CA LYS A 48 -1.53 20.63 -41.23
C LYS A 48 -1.75 19.42 -40.33
N ILE A 49 -1.04 18.33 -40.64
CA ILE A 49 -1.00 17.11 -39.85
C ILE A 49 0.34 17.07 -39.08
N HIS A 50 0.29 16.89 -37.77
CA HIS A 50 1.49 16.80 -36.94
C HIS A 50 2.14 15.40 -37.04
N PRO A 51 3.42 15.25 -36.65
CA PRO A 51 4.14 13.97 -36.73
C PRO A 51 3.47 12.80 -36.00
N TYR A 52 2.73 13.11 -34.95
CA TYR A 52 2.01 12.14 -34.11
C TYR A 52 0.54 11.93 -34.52
N GLU A 53 0.15 12.48 -35.68
CA GLU A 53 -1.20 12.39 -36.23
C GLU A 53 -1.22 11.74 -37.60
N ARG A 54 -2.37 11.22 -38.00
CA ARG A 54 -2.70 10.77 -39.36
C ARG A 54 -4.03 11.38 -39.74
N GLY A 55 -4.12 11.89 -40.98
CA GLY A 55 -5.36 12.39 -41.51
C GLY A 55 -6.07 11.33 -42.35
N LEU A 56 -7.32 11.04 -42.03
CA LEU A 56 -8.15 10.20 -42.89
C LEU A 56 -8.95 11.10 -43.81
N HIS A 57 -8.61 11.06 -45.10
CA HIS A 57 -9.24 11.90 -46.12
C HIS A 57 -10.50 11.24 -46.64
N LEU A 58 -11.64 11.92 -46.43
CA LEU A 58 -12.95 11.46 -46.91
C LEU A 58 -13.50 12.45 -47.90
N ARG A 59 -14.04 11.99 -49.01
CA ARG A 59 -14.73 12.81 -50.00
C ARG A 59 -16.16 12.34 -50.15
N GLY A 60 -17.10 13.23 -49.83
CA GLY A 60 -18.52 12.86 -49.83
C GLY A 60 -18.85 11.64 -48.94
N GLY A 61 -18.09 11.46 -47.82
CA GLY A 61 -18.23 10.31 -46.92
C GLY A 61 -17.45 9.06 -47.34
N MET A 62 -16.82 9.04 -48.54
CA MET A 62 -16.03 7.90 -48.98
C MET A 62 -14.57 8.08 -48.60
N TYR A 63 -13.97 7.08 -47.97
CA TYR A 63 -12.53 7.07 -47.63
C TYR A 63 -11.69 7.01 -48.89
N LEU A 64 -10.78 7.98 -49.05
CA LEU A 64 -9.84 8.07 -50.20
C LEU A 64 -8.44 7.56 -49.84
N GLY A 65 -7.96 7.87 -48.64
CA GLY A 65 -6.61 7.53 -48.23
C GLY A 65 -6.22 8.13 -46.88
N THR A 66 -5.04 7.71 -46.40
CA THR A 66 -4.47 8.24 -45.14
C THR A 66 -3.33 9.21 -45.47
N ASP A 67 -3.49 10.45 -45.04
CA ASP A 67 -2.51 11.50 -45.22
C ASP A 67 -1.39 11.43 -44.17
N GLN A 68 -0.15 11.55 -44.63
CA GLN A 68 1.05 11.56 -43.81
C GLN A 68 1.23 12.92 -43.12
N PRO A 69 2.10 13.02 -42.09
CA PRO A 69 2.44 14.33 -41.50
C PRO A 69 2.93 15.34 -42.54
N GLY A 70 2.43 16.56 -42.46
CA GLY A 70 2.80 17.62 -43.38
C GLY A 70 1.66 18.59 -43.67
N TRP A 71 1.83 19.41 -44.70
CA TRP A 71 0.81 20.31 -45.21
C TRP A 71 0.03 19.64 -46.32
N HIS A 72 -1.30 19.67 -46.24
CA HIS A 72 -2.19 19.11 -47.23
C HIS A 72 -3.27 20.09 -47.63
N ALA A 73 -3.84 19.86 -48.80
CA ALA A 73 -4.96 20.65 -49.31
C ALA A 73 -6.23 19.80 -49.38
N GLN A 74 -7.35 20.41 -48.98
CA GLN A 74 -8.69 19.81 -49.09
C GLN A 74 -9.61 20.71 -49.88
N ILE A 75 -10.61 20.14 -50.53
CA ILE A 75 -11.65 20.91 -51.21
C ILE A 75 -12.73 21.24 -50.20
N PRO A 76 -12.90 22.54 -49.79
CA PRO A 76 -13.92 22.91 -48.82
C PRO A 76 -15.30 22.45 -49.31
N LEU A 77 -16.16 22.03 -48.38
CA LEU A 77 -17.52 21.51 -48.58
C LEU A 77 -17.62 20.06 -49.12
N TRP A 78 -16.61 19.53 -49.78
CA TRP A 78 -16.64 18.18 -50.38
C TRP A 78 -15.76 17.19 -49.64
N ASP A 79 -14.63 17.67 -49.15
CA ASP A 79 -13.65 16.87 -48.41
C ASP A 79 -13.79 17.08 -46.90
N THR A 80 -13.67 15.98 -46.15
CA THR A 80 -13.63 15.98 -44.69
C THR A 80 -12.37 15.23 -44.27
N VAL A 81 -11.62 15.76 -43.33
CA VAL A 81 -10.41 15.09 -42.80
C VAL A 81 -10.62 14.77 -41.33
N VAL A 82 -10.55 13.49 -40.99
CA VAL A 82 -10.58 13.02 -39.58
C VAL A 82 -9.15 12.85 -39.11
N ILE A 83 -8.74 13.64 -38.13
CA ILE A 83 -7.37 13.58 -37.59
C ILE A 83 -7.37 12.58 -36.43
N VAL A 84 -6.53 11.53 -36.55
CA VAL A 84 -6.34 10.51 -35.55
C VAL A 84 -4.95 10.60 -34.97
N LYS A 85 -4.85 10.67 -33.64
CA LYS A 85 -3.57 10.63 -32.93
C LYS A 85 -3.05 9.20 -32.84
N VAL A 86 -1.82 8.95 -33.33
CA VAL A 86 -1.20 7.63 -33.38
C VAL A 86 -0.08 7.43 -32.34
N ASN A 87 0.21 8.47 -31.55
CA ASN A 87 1.14 8.37 -30.43
C ASN A 87 0.56 7.55 -29.29
N GLU A 88 1.40 7.19 -28.35
CA GLU A 88 0.96 6.53 -27.11
C GLU A 88 0.06 7.43 -26.29
N ARG A 89 -1.05 6.89 -25.84
CA ARG A 89 -2.07 7.58 -25.07
C ARG A 89 -2.35 6.81 -23.80
N LEU A 90 -2.60 7.57 -22.75
CA LEU A 90 -2.94 7.05 -21.45
C LEU A 90 -4.46 6.98 -21.32
N GLY A 91 -4.96 5.82 -20.90
CA GLY A 91 -6.33 5.60 -20.51
C GLY A 91 -6.42 5.30 -19.02
N TYR A 92 -7.49 5.77 -18.41
CA TYR A 92 -7.81 5.55 -17.02
C TYR A 92 -9.18 4.89 -16.90
N VAL A 93 -9.23 3.82 -16.13
CA VAL A 93 -10.47 3.17 -15.70
C VAL A 93 -10.54 3.32 -14.20
N ASP A 94 -11.44 4.16 -13.73
CA ASP A 94 -11.49 4.52 -12.31
C ASP A 94 -12.66 3.85 -11.60
N GLN A 95 -12.41 3.35 -10.39
CA GLN A 95 -13.41 2.88 -9.42
C GLN A 95 -14.44 1.89 -9.96
N ILE A 96 -14.01 0.82 -10.61
CA ILE A 96 -14.91 -0.24 -11.05
C ILE A 96 -15.17 -1.21 -9.92
N ALA A 97 -16.42 -1.40 -9.59
CA ALA A 97 -16.85 -2.49 -8.73
C ALA A 97 -16.84 -3.81 -9.52
N ALA A 98 -16.11 -4.80 -9.00
CA ALA A 98 -16.05 -6.15 -9.52
C ALA A 98 -16.04 -7.15 -8.36
N ASN A 99 -16.64 -8.33 -8.58
CA ASN A 99 -16.61 -9.40 -7.59
C ASN A 99 -15.41 -10.31 -7.86
N THR A 100 -14.79 -10.76 -6.80
CA THR A 100 -13.71 -11.76 -6.87
C THR A 100 -14.27 -13.18 -6.92
N ALA A 101 -13.42 -14.17 -7.17
CA ALA A 101 -13.79 -15.60 -7.09
C ALA A 101 -14.30 -16.02 -5.70
N ASP A 102 -13.97 -15.25 -4.66
CA ASP A 102 -14.40 -15.47 -3.27
C ASP A 102 -15.74 -14.76 -2.95
N ASP A 103 -16.48 -14.29 -3.97
CA ASP A 103 -17.72 -13.52 -3.83
C ASP A 103 -17.57 -12.20 -3.04
N LEU A 104 -16.35 -11.66 -2.97
CA LEU A 104 -16.10 -10.38 -2.33
C LEU A 104 -16.15 -9.25 -3.37
N SER A 105 -16.91 -8.21 -3.09
CA SER A 105 -16.93 -7.01 -3.93
C SER A 105 -15.66 -6.20 -3.70
N MET A 106 -14.97 -5.83 -4.79
CA MET A 106 -13.76 -4.97 -4.74
C MET A 106 -13.93 -3.79 -5.67
N VAL A 107 -13.32 -2.66 -5.29
CA VAL A 107 -13.20 -1.49 -6.16
C VAL A 107 -11.80 -1.48 -6.74
N VAL A 108 -11.71 -1.57 -8.07
CA VAL A 108 -10.45 -1.64 -8.79
C VAL A 108 -10.32 -0.45 -9.73
N SER A 109 -9.14 0.18 -9.73
CA SER A 109 -8.77 1.22 -10.69
C SER A 109 -7.58 0.73 -11.51
N LEU A 110 -7.64 0.97 -12.82
CA LEU A 110 -6.66 0.51 -13.79
C LEU A 110 -6.18 1.67 -14.67
N GLN A 111 -4.89 1.70 -14.92
CA GLN A 111 -4.27 2.56 -15.91
C GLN A 111 -3.75 1.72 -17.07
N PHE A 112 -4.00 2.13 -18.29
CA PHE A 112 -3.46 1.46 -19.46
C PHE A 112 -2.92 2.45 -20.47
N THR A 113 -1.91 2.02 -21.22
CA THR A 113 -1.33 2.80 -22.31
C THR A 113 -1.58 2.06 -23.61
N TYR A 114 -2.08 2.78 -24.59
CA TYR A 114 -2.35 2.26 -25.93
C TYR A 114 -1.90 3.22 -27.01
N ARG A 115 -1.68 2.72 -28.20
CA ARG A 115 -1.45 3.50 -29.40
C ARG A 115 -2.33 3.00 -30.54
N VAL A 116 -2.71 3.90 -31.45
CA VAL A 116 -3.49 3.53 -32.63
C VAL A 116 -2.52 3.06 -33.72
N THR A 117 -2.67 1.81 -34.15
CA THR A 117 -1.87 1.21 -35.24
C THR A 117 -2.55 1.28 -36.59
N GLU A 118 -3.90 1.11 -36.60
CA GLU A 118 -4.73 1.18 -37.79
C GLU A 118 -5.76 2.30 -37.67
N PRO A 119 -5.43 3.54 -38.03
CA PRO A 119 -6.32 4.71 -37.84
C PRO A 119 -7.66 4.59 -38.56
N VAL A 120 -7.72 3.87 -39.67
CA VAL A 120 -8.94 3.67 -40.45
C VAL A 120 -9.94 2.84 -39.65
N ARG A 121 -9.53 1.70 -39.13
CA ARG A 121 -10.39 0.85 -38.30
C ARG A 121 -10.80 1.55 -37.02
N PHE A 122 -9.86 2.25 -36.41
CA PHE A 122 -10.12 2.96 -35.16
C PHE A 122 -11.20 4.06 -35.31
N ALA A 123 -11.12 4.85 -36.38
CA ALA A 123 -11.95 6.05 -36.49
C ALA A 123 -13.13 5.95 -37.48
N LEU A 124 -13.12 4.97 -38.39
CA LEU A 124 -14.19 4.84 -39.38
C LEU A 124 -15.10 3.62 -39.18
N ASP A 125 -14.59 2.54 -38.57
CA ASP A 125 -15.38 1.33 -38.36
C ASP A 125 -16.17 1.36 -37.04
N VAL A 126 -15.81 2.28 -36.15
CA VAL A 126 -16.35 2.36 -34.80
C VAL A 126 -16.84 3.77 -34.50
N ASP A 127 -18.05 3.90 -34.02
CA ASP A 127 -18.58 5.17 -33.50
C ASP A 127 -18.09 5.37 -32.06
N ASP A 128 -17.48 6.54 -31.77
CA ASP A 128 -16.83 6.87 -30.49
C ASP A 128 -15.84 5.77 -30.02
N PRO A 129 -14.75 5.61 -30.77
CA PRO A 129 -13.81 4.49 -30.55
C PRO A 129 -13.14 4.54 -29.18
N GLU A 130 -12.92 5.72 -28.61
CA GLU A 130 -12.33 5.86 -27.28
C GLU A 130 -13.26 5.28 -26.21
N ARG A 131 -14.54 5.63 -26.25
CA ARG A 131 -15.51 5.12 -25.28
C ARG A 131 -15.66 3.59 -25.36
N ILE A 132 -15.75 3.05 -26.58
CA ILE A 132 -15.85 1.60 -26.77
C ILE A 132 -14.58 0.89 -26.29
N LEU A 133 -13.40 1.48 -26.52
CA LEU A 133 -12.14 0.95 -26.01
C LEU A 133 -12.12 0.93 -24.47
N PHE A 134 -12.59 2.00 -23.84
CA PHE A 134 -12.68 2.05 -22.38
C PHE A 134 -13.65 1.01 -21.83
N GLU A 135 -14.84 0.89 -22.40
CA GLU A 135 -15.84 -0.12 -22.01
C GLU A 135 -15.29 -1.55 -22.19
N PHE A 136 -14.55 -1.79 -23.28
CA PHE A 136 -13.88 -3.06 -23.50
C PHE A 136 -12.85 -3.37 -22.43
N VAL A 137 -11.99 -2.42 -22.09
CA VAL A 137 -10.98 -2.56 -21.01
C VAL A 137 -11.68 -2.82 -19.67
N GLN A 138 -12.76 -2.10 -19.36
CA GLN A 138 -13.56 -2.32 -18.15
C GLN A 138 -14.12 -3.74 -18.09
N GLY A 139 -14.68 -4.21 -19.21
CA GLY A 139 -15.22 -5.57 -19.30
C GLY A 139 -14.15 -6.63 -19.02
N ARG A 140 -12.98 -6.51 -19.67
CA ARG A 140 -11.87 -7.44 -19.47
C ARG A 140 -11.30 -7.39 -18.05
N LEU A 141 -11.18 -6.18 -17.48
CA LEU A 141 -10.80 -6.04 -16.08
C LEU A 141 -11.74 -6.82 -15.16
N ARG A 142 -13.05 -6.63 -15.34
CA ARG A 142 -14.07 -7.31 -14.53
C ARG A 142 -14.02 -8.83 -14.72
N ASP A 143 -13.86 -9.29 -15.96
CA ASP A 143 -13.73 -10.73 -16.27
C ASP A 143 -12.54 -11.35 -15.53
N VAL A 144 -11.38 -10.71 -15.56
CA VAL A 144 -10.16 -11.21 -14.91
C VAL A 144 -10.28 -11.15 -13.38
N VAL A 145 -10.87 -10.07 -12.82
CA VAL A 145 -11.14 -9.96 -11.38
C VAL A 145 -12.03 -11.11 -10.88
N ASN A 146 -13.06 -11.46 -11.64
CA ASN A 146 -13.98 -12.55 -11.28
C ASN A 146 -13.31 -13.94 -11.21
N THR A 147 -12.15 -14.12 -11.84
CA THR A 147 -11.42 -15.39 -11.83
C THR A 147 -10.41 -15.52 -10.69
N LYS A 148 -10.12 -14.44 -9.99
CA LYS A 148 -9.07 -14.37 -8.95
C LYS A 148 -9.66 -14.19 -7.56
N THR A 149 -8.94 -14.73 -6.58
CA THR A 149 -9.25 -14.47 -5.17
C THR A 149 -8.72 -13.12 -4.74
N MET A 150 -9.30 -12.55 -3.69
CA MET A 150 -8.83 -11.29 -3.11
C MET A 150 -7.35 -11.36 -2.70
N ALA A 151 -6.90 -12.49 -2.13
CA ALA A 151 -5.53 -12.70 -1.71
C ALA A 151 -4.54 -12.65 -2.90
N GLU A 152 -4.87 -13.30 -4.02
CA GLU A 152 -4.09 -13.28 -5.26
C GLU A 152 -4.00 -11.86 -5.82
N MET A 153 -5.10 -11.10 -5.83
CA MET A 153 -5.11 -9.73 -6.31
C MET A 153 -4.21 -8.79 -5.51
N MET A 154 -4.06 -9.04 -4.21
CA MET A 154 -3.21 -8.22 -3.35
C MET A 154 -1.72 -8.58 -3.46
N HIS A 155 -1.38 -9.84 -3.72
CA HIS A 155 -0.01 -10.34 -3.68
C HIS A 155 0.64 -10.50 -5.07
N SER A 156 -0.14 -10.82 -6.13
CA SER A 156 0.37 -11.18 -7.45
C SER A 156 0.03 -10.12 -8.52
N ARG A 157 0.21 -8.84 -8.23
CA ARG A 157 -0.17 -7.73 -9.13
C ARG A 157 0.49 -7.81 -10.51
N ALA A 158 1.73 -8.28 -10.59
CA ALA A 158 2.45 -8.38 -11.87
C ALA A 158 1.80 -9.39 -12.80
N GLU A 159 1.51 -10.59 -12.30
CA GLU A 159 0.83 -11.66 -13.08
C GLU A 159 -0.55 -11.19 -13.53
N PHE A 160 -1.23 -10.44 -12.70
CA PHE A 160 -2.54 -9.89 -12.98
C PHE A 160 -2.50 -8.85 -14.12
N ASN A 161 -1.52 -7.95 -14.10
CA ASN A 161 -1.31 -6.98 -15.17
C ASN A 161 -1.04 -7.68 -16.52
N ASP A 162 -0.21 -8.73 -16.51
CA ASP A 162 0.13 -9.50 -17.71
C ASP A 162 -1.06 -10.29 -18.25
N GLU A 163 -1.91 -10.83 -17.38
CA GLU A 163 -3.12 -11.53 -17.77
C GLU A 163 -4.13 -10.58 -18.42
N ILE A 164 -4.38 -9.40 -17.81
CA ILE A 164 -5.24 -8.38 -18.40
C ILE A 164 -4.68 -7.95 -19.76
N LEU A 165 -3.38 -7.65 -19.85
CA LEU A 165 -2.74 -7.26 -21.10
C LEU A 165 -2.93 -8.34 -22.18
N THR A 166 -2.79 -9.60 -21.82
CA THR A 166 -2.99 -10.73 -22.75
C THR A 166 -4.44 -10.79 -23.23
N GLN A 167 -5.41 -10.60 -22.34
CA GLN A 167 -6.82 -10.54 -22.71
C GLN A 167 -7.14 -9.34 -23.60
N LEU A 168 -6.55 -8.18 -23.36
CA LEU A 168 -6.74 -6.99 -24.19
C LEU A 168 -6.17 -7.17 -25.59
N ARG A 169 -5.03 -7.84 -25.72
CA ARG A 169 -4.37 -8.10 -27.02
C ARG A 169 -5.25 -8.94 -27.97
N THR A 170 -6.15 -9.74 -27.47
CA THR A 170 -7.03 -10.56 -28.31
C THR A 170 -7.89 -9.75 -29.27
N LYS A 171 -8.13 -8.47 -28.97
CA LYS A 171 -8.99 -7.58 -29.76
C LYS A 171 -8.27 -6.38 -30.38
N GLU A 172 -6.94 -6.32 -30.27
CA GLU A 172 -6.13 -5.23 -30.85
C GLU A 172 -6.40 -5.04 -32.35
N ALA A 173 -6.40 -6.14 -33.09
CA ALA A 173 -6.66 -6.09 -34.54
C ALA A 173 -8.09 -5.64 -34.87
N GLN A 174 -9.07 -5.91 -34.03
CA GLN A 174 -10.45 -5.51 -34.25
C GLN A 174 -10.63 -4.00 -34.11
N TYR A 175 -10.00 -3.38 -33.11
CA TYR A 175 -10.11 -1.94 -32.83
C TYR A 175 -9.01 -1.11 -33.48
N GLY A 176 -8.02 -1.72 -34.13
CA GLY A 176 -6.90 -1.03 -34.77
C GLY A 176 -5.98 -0.33 -33.74
N VAL A 177 -5.87 -0.87 -32.53
CA VAL A 177 -5.04 -0.36 -31.46
C VAL A 177 -4.03 -1.41 -31.00
N GLN A 178 -2.97 -0.97 -30.31
CA GLN A 178 -2.04 -1.84 -29.63
C GLN A 178 -1.94 -1.40 -28.18
N PHE A 179 -2.16 -2.32 -27.24
CA PHE A 179 -1.94 -2.07 -25.82
C PHE A 179 -0.47 -2.26 -25.49
N VAL A 180 0.12 -1.23 -24.86
CA VAL A 180 1.56 -1.21 -24.53
C VAL A 180 1.78 -1.70 -23.12
N THR A 181 1.08 -1.11 -22.16
CA THR A 181 1.16 -1.47 -20.74
C THR A 181 -0.20 -1.40 -20.08
N VAL A 182 -0.35 -2.20 -19.06
CA VAL A 182 -1.52 -2.19 -18.16
C VAL A 182 -1.00 -2.25 -16.73
N GLN A 183 -1.57 -1.43 -15.86
CA GLN A 183 -1.20 -1.38 -14.45
C GLN A 183 -2.42 -1.16 -13.57
N ILE A 184 -2.60 -2.02 -12.59
CA ILE A 184 -3.59 -1.82 -11.54
C ILE A 184 -3.07 -0.74 -10.59
N GLN A 185 -3.80 0.34 -10.45
CA GLN A 185 -3.48 1.46 -9.57
C GLN A 185 -3.90 1.16 -8.14
N SER A 186 -5.14 0.74 -7.97
CA SER A 186 -5.70 0.38 -6.67
C SER A 186 -6.64 -0.82 -6.81
N ALA A 187 -6.63 -1.65 -5.79
CA ALA A 187 -7.60 -2.70 -5.58
C ALA A 187 -7.98 -2.64 -4.10
N THR A 188 -9.16 -2.10 -3.82
CA THR A 188 -9.59 -1.82 -2.44
C THR A 188 -10.83 -2.65 -2.15
N PRO A 189 -10.78 -3.55 -1.15
CA PRO A 189 -11.96 -4.26 -0.69
C PRO A 189 -12.90 -3.33 0.08
N PRO A 190 -14.15 -3.69 0.30
CA PRO A 190 -15.08 -2.95 1.13
C PRO A 190 -14.54 -2.77 2.55
N GLU A 191 -14.90 -1.66 3.19
CA GLU A 191 -14.40 -1.32 4.53
C GLU A 191 -14.76 -2.38 5.59
N GLU A 192 -15.92 -3.00 5.44
CA GLU A 192 -16.38 -4.11 6.29
C GLU A 192 -15.43 -5.32 6.25
N VAL A 193 -14.98 -5.68 5.05
CA VAL A 193 -14.02 -6.79 4.84
C VAL A 193 -12.65 -6.43 5.39
N VAL A 194 -12.20 -5.18 5.17
CA VAL A 194 -10.93 -4.69 5.72
C VAL A 194 -10.94 -4.73 7.24
N THR A 195 -12.06 -4.34 7.86
CA THR A 195 -12.23 -4.38 9.32
C THR A 195 -12.21 -5.81 9.84
N ALA A 196 -12.96 -6.71 9.22
CA ALA A 196 -12.98 -8.14 9.59
C ALA A 196 -11.60 -8.81 9.48
N ILE A 197 -10.83 -8.47 8.43
CA ILE A 197 -9.45 -8.95 8.27
C ILE A 197 -8.54 -8.39 9.37
N LYS A 198 -8.64 -7.09 9.67
CA LYS A 198 -7.87 -6.46 10.75
C LYS A 198 -8.18 -7.10 12.11
N ASP A 199 -9.46 -7.32 12.41
CA ASP A 199 -9.88 -7.95 13.67
C ASP A 199 -9.36 -9.39 13.78
N ARG A 200 -9.41 -10.16 12.69
CA ARG A 200 -8.84 -11.50 12.63
C ARG A 200 -7.32 -11.48 12.85
N MET A 201 -6.60 -10.57 12.18
CA MET A 201 -5.15 -10.42 12.36
C MET A 201 -4.79 -10.03 13.80
N VAL A 202 -5.54 -9.11 14.40
CA VAL A 202 -5.34 -8.71 15.80
C VAL A 202 -5.61 -9.89 16.75
N ALA A 203 -6.67 -10.66 16.50
CA ALA A 203 -6.97 -11.85 17.30
C ALA A 203 -5.86 -12.91 17.17
N GLN A 204 -5.39 -13.17 15.98
CA GLN A 204 -4.29 -14.11 15.74
C GLN A 204 -2.99 -13.63 16.41
N GLN A 205 -2.65 -12.35 16.27
CA GLN A 205 -1.46 -11.78 16.91
C GLN A 205 -1.54 -11.87 18.44
N ARG A 206 -2.72 -11.63 19.03
CA ARG A 206 -2.94 -11.81 20.49
C ARG A 206 -2.78 -13.27 20.92
N GLN A 207 -3.25 -14.21 20.11
CA GLN A 207 -3.07 -15.63 20.38
C GLN A 207 -1.58 -16.00 20.34
N GLU A 208 -0.85 -15.60 19.30
CA GLU A 208 0.59 -15.84 19.18
C GLU A 208 1.37 -15.22 20.34
N GLN A 209 1.01 -14.00 20.76
CA GLN A 209 1.60 -13.35 21.94
C GLN A 209 1.33 -14.15 23.21
N ALA A 210 0.09 -14.59 23.45
CA ALA A 210 -0.27 -15.38 24.62
C ALA A 210 0.46 -16.74 24.65
N GLU A 211 0.60 -17.39 23.50
CA GLU A 211 1.38 -18.62 23.37
C GLU A 211 2.87 -18.41 23.67
N ALA A 212 3.44 -17.31 23.14
CA ALA A 212 4.83 -16.93 23.40
C ALA A 212 5.07 -16.59 24.88
N GLU A 213 4.17 -15.84 25.52
CA GLU A 213 4.21 -15.53 26.95
C GLU A 213 4.09 -16.80 27.80
N ALA A 214 3.16 -17.70 27.46
CA ALA A 214 3.02 -18.99 28.16
C ALA A 214 4.28 -19.87 28.01
N ALA A 215 4.88 -19.88 26.81
CA ALA A 215 6.14 -20.61 26.59
C ALA A 215 7.30 -20.01 27.40
N GLN A 216 7.38 -18.67 27.46
CA GLN A 216 8.39 -17.96 28.26
C GLN A 216 8.22 -18.22 29.74
N LEU A 217 6.98 -18.17 30.28
CA LEU A 217 6.70 -18.49 31.69
C LEU A 217 7.06 -19.93 32.02
N ARG A 218 6.76 -20.91 31.14
CA ARG A 218 7.19 -22.30 31.32
C ARG A 218 8.70 -22.42 31.37
N THR A 219 9.41 -21.83 30.44
CA THR A 219 10.88 -21.85 30.40
C THR A 219 11.48 -21.22 31.64
N GLN A 220 10.90 -20.13 32.13
CA GLN A 220 11.34 -19.46 33.35
C GLN A 220 11.08 -20.34 34.59
N ALA A 221 9.88 -20.94 34.72
CA ALA A 221 9.56 -21.86 35.81
C ALA A 221 10.47 -23.08 35.83
N ASP A 222 10.79 -23.65 34.67
CA ASP A 222 11.72 -24.79 34.56
C ASP A 222 13.16 -24.36 34.96
N ALA A 223 13.58 -23.17 34.57
CA ALA A 223 14.88 -22.62 34.95
C ALA A 223 14.97 -22.36 36.46
N ASP A 224 13.91 -21.79 37.07
CA ASP A 224 13.82 -21.57 38.51
C ASP A 224 13.79 -22.87 39.28
N TYR A 225 13.03 -23.84 38.81
CA TYR A 225 13.02 -25.19 39.42
C TYR A 225 14.41 -25.85 39.37
N TYR A 226 15.07 -25.82 38.23
CA TYR A 226 16.43 -26.35 38.09
C TYR A 226 17.45 -25.61 38.97
N ALA A 227 17.35 -24.28 39.05
CA ALA A 227 18.19 -23.47 39.93
C ALA A 227 17.95 -23.79 41.41
N ALA A 228 16.70 -23.97 41.83
CA ALA A 228 16.34 -24.36 43.19
C ALA A 228 16.86 -25.76 43.53
N GLN A 229 16.73 -26.71 42.61
CA GLN A 229 17.28 -28.06 42.78
C GLN A 229 18.80 -28.03 42.93
N LYS A 230 19.51 -27.29 42.08
CA LYS A 230 20.96 -27.14 42.17
C LYS A 230 21.43 -26.49 43.47
N ARG A 231 20.68 -25.49 43.96
CA ARG A 231 20.94 -24.88 45.28
C ARG A 231 20.75 -25.85 46.41
N ALA A 232 19.67 -26.66 46.38
CA ALA A 232 19.42 -27.69 47.38
C ALA A 232 20.52 -28.80 47.37
N ASP A 233 20.92 -29.25 46.18
CA ASP A 233 22.02 -30.21 46.01
C ASP A 233 23.35 -29.66 46.56
N ALA A 234 23.64 -28.39 46.25
CA ALA A 234 24.86 -27.72 46.75
C ALA A 234 24.85 -27.59 48.28
N GLN A 235 23.71 -27.22 48.87
CA GLN A 235 23.54 -27.16 50.34
C GLN A 235 23.68 -28.54 50.97
N ALA A 236 23.04 -29.56 50.41
CA ALA A 236 23.17 -30.94 50.88
C ALA A 236 24.65 -31.42 50.82
N TYR A 237 25.35 -31.09 49.73
CA TYR A 237 26.79 -31.39 49.60
C TYR A 237 27.64 -30.68 50.67
N GLN A 238 27.37 -29.38 50.90
CA GLN A 238 28.08 -28.59 51.95
C GLN A 238 27.82 -29.18 53.32
N VAL A 239 26.56 -29.49 53.66
CA VAL A 239 26.24 -30.09 54.95
C VAL A 239 26.94 -31.45 55.12
N LYS A 240 26.96 -32.28 54.07
CA LYS A 240 27.70 -33.55 54.06
C LYS A 240 29.23 -33.36 54.26
N GLN A 241 29.82 -32.39 53.59
CA GLN A 241 31.23 -32.06 53.71
C GLN A 241 31.58 -31.58 55.14
N ILE A 242 30.75 -30.67 55.69
CA ILE A 242 30.91 -30.21 57.07
C ILE A 242 30.78 -31.36 58.07
N ALA A 243 29.75 -32.22 57.89
CA ALA A 243 29.52 -33.38 58.76
C ALA A 243 30.69 -34.39 58.69
N THR A 244 31.24 -34.66 57.50
CA THR A 244 32.41 -35.51 57.32
C THR A 244 33.66 -34.91 57.93
N ALA A 245 33.90 -33.61 57.76
CA ALA A 245 35.00 -32.89 58.35
C ALA A 245 34.91 -32.87 59.89
N GLN A 246 33.71 -32.66 60.46
CA GLN A 246 33.45 -32.75 61.88
C GLN A 246 33.69 -34.17 62.43
N GLN A 247 33.20 -35.18 61.73
CA GLN A 247 33.42 -36.58 62.10
C GLN A 247 34.93 -36.92 62.16
N GLU A 248 35.68 -36.48 61.13
CA GLU A 248 37.12 -36.70 61.09
C GLU A 248 37.84 -35.91 62.20
N SER A 249 37.45 -34.66 62.46
CA SER A 249 37.96 -33.85 63.55
C SER A 249 37.69 -34.46 64.88
N ILE A 250 36.49 -34.98 65.18
CA ILE A 250 36.15 -35.67 66.40
C ILE A 250 36.95 -36.99 66.53
N ARG A 251 37.10 -37.74 65.45
CA ARG A 251 37.89 -38.97 65.40
C ARG A 251 39.36 -38.69 65.76
N LEU A 252 39.97 -37.68 65.20
CA LEU A 252 41.34 -37.28 65.52
C LEU A 252 41.48 -36.83 66.98
N LEU A 253 40.53 -35.99 67.43
CA LEU A 253 40.48 -35.60 68.87
C LEU A 253 40.37 -36.77 69.80
N LEU A 254 39.45 -37.73 69.56
CA LEU A 254 39.29 -38.91 70.36
C LEU A 254 40.56 -39.78 70.32
N THR A 255 41.28 -39.90 69.22
CA THR A 255 42.54 -40.64 69.13
C THR A 255 43.64 -39.94 69.92
N GLN A 256 43.73 -38.62 69.92
CA GLN A 256 44.70 -37.88 70.73
C GLN A 256 44.38 -37.91 72.19
N LEU A 257 43.10 -37.81 72.57
CA LEU A 257 42.66 -37.95 74.01
C LEU A 257 42.88 -39.34 74.58
N ALA A 258 42.77 -40.40 73.79
CA ALA A 258 43.03 -41.77 74.19
C ALA A 258 44.53 -42.02 74.48
N GLN A 259 45.43 -41.27 73.83
CA GLN A 259 46.88 -41.33 74.06
C GLN A 259 47.34 -40.58 75.34
N HIS A 260 46.53 -39.59 75.81
CA HIS A 260 46.85 -38.71 76.92
C HIS A 260 45.63 -38.56 77.88
N PRO A 261 45.32 -39.53 78.73
CA PRO A 261 44.11 -39.56 79.58
C PRO A 261 44.05 -38.40 80.59
N GLU A 262 45.17 -37.92 81.07
CA GLU A 262 45.26 -36.73 81.94
C GLU A 262 44.89 -35.38 81.28
N ILE A 263 45.04 -35.28 79.96
CA ILE A 263 44.62 -34.11 79.17
C ILE A 263 43.11 -34.23 78.81
N ALA A 264 42.60 -35.43 78.70
CA ALA A 264 41.21 -35.68 78.38
C ALA A 264 40.25 -35.11 79.42
N ALA A 265 40.54 -35.28 80.70
CA ALA A 265 39.72 -34.70 81.77
C ALA A 265 39.69 -33.17 81.73
N LYS A 266 40.83 -32.50 81.52
CA LYS A 266 40.94 -31.03 81.40
C LYS A 266 40.24 -30.48 80.15
N TYR A 267 40.26 -31.24 79.04
CA TYR A 267 39.58 -30.85 77.80
C TYR A 267 38.05 -30.95 77.96
N LEU A 268 37.53 -31.97 78.63
CA LEU A 268 36.11 -32.07 78.92
C LEU A 268 35.64 -30.93 79.87
N ASP A 269 36.44 -30.62 80.90
CA ASP A 269 36.14 -29.48 81.75
C ASP A 269 36.15 -28.11 80.96
N TYR A 270 37.07 -27.98 80.01
CA TYR A 270 37.13 -26.77 79.13
C TYR A 270 35.91 -26.71 78.20
N MET A 271 35.53 -27.77 77.57
CA MET A 271 34.35 -27.84 76.68
C MET A 271 33.06 -27.59 77.46
N THR A 272 32.91 -28.17 78.66
CA THR A 272 31.75 -27.88 79.50
C THR A 272 31.70 -26.43 79.97
N ALA A 273 32.83 -25.84 80.28
CA ALA A 273 32.92 -24.43 80.62
C ALA A 273 32.60 -23.49 79.41
N GLN A 274 33.01 -23.87 78.18
CA GLN A 274 32.73 -23.15 76.96
C GLN A 274 31.25 -23.23 76.60
N GLU A 275 30.62 -24.41 76.71
CA GLU A 275 29.19 -24.57 76.50
C GLU A 275 28.38 -23.79 77.54
N LEU A 276 28.79 -23.79 78.78
CA LEU A 276 28.16 -23.02 79.84
C LEU A 276 28.34 -21.47 79.61
N LYS A 277 29.45 -21.07 79.00
CA LYS A 277 29.68 -19.65 78.64
C LYS A 277 28.86 -19.20 77.44
N SER A 278 28.69 -20.08 76.45
CA SER A 278 27.87 -19.80 75.27
C SER A 278 26.38 -19.85 75.55
N ASN A 279 25.93 -20.68 76.48
CA ASN A 279 24.54 -20.87 76.91
C ASN A 279 24.28 -20.11 78.20
N SER A 280 24.18 -18.79 78.17
CA SER A 280 23.96 -17.88 79.28
C SER A 280 22.67 -18.06 80.08
N LYS A 281 21.96 -19.18 79.95
CA LYS A 281 20.63 -19.48 80.57
C LYS A 281 20.70 -20.43 81.72
N TRP A 282 21.92 -20.84 82.19
CA TRP A 282 22.04 -21.75 83.38
C TRP A 282 22.22 -20.92 84.63
N VAL A 283 21.17 -20.83 85.43
CA VAL A 283 21.27 -20.29 86.79
C VAL A 283 21.51 -21.50 87.71
N ILE A 284 22.73 -21.70 88.24
CA ILE A 284 23.07 -22.65 89.23
C ILE A 284 22.73 -22.04 90.60
N GLY A 285 21.56 -22.35 91.08
CA GLY A 285 21.18 -21.98 92.46
C GLY A 285 21.94 -22.90 93.43
N GLY A 286 22.68 -22.34 94.38
CA GLY A 286 23.36 -23.08 95.47
C GLY A 286 22.31 -23.70 96.37
N GLY A 287 22.21 -25.07 96.33
CA GLY A 287 21.32 -25.90 97.18
C GLY A 287 20.33 -26.73 96.36
N GLY A 288 20.79 -27.77 95.75
CA GLY A 288 20.13 -29.01 95.49
C GLY A 288 18.83 -29.05 94.73
N ASN A 289 18.64 -28.40 93.58
CA ASN A 289 17.80 -28.85 92.45
C ASN A 289 17.99 -27.84 91.31
N PRO A 290 18.28 -28.26 90.05
CA PRO A 290 18.34 -27.38 88.94
C PRO A 290 16.89 -26.92 88.62
N ILE A 291 16.60 -25.61 88.76
CA ILE A 291 15.39 -25.02 88.24
C ILE A 291 15.58 -24.73 86.75
N LEU A 292 14.99 -25.59 85.96
CA LEU A 292 14.94 -25.36 84.48
C LEU A 292 13.92 -24.28 84.20
N ASP A 293 14.36 -23.07 83.89
CA ASP A 293 13.49 -21.99 83.43
C ASP A 293 13.22 -22.15 81.93
N LEU A 294 12.06 -22.74 81.61
CA LEU A 294 11.57 -22.93 80.24
C LEU A 294 10.87 -21.69 79.60
N ARG A 295 11.00 -20.54 80.22
CA ARG A 295 10.42 -19.27 79.68
C ARG A 295 11.32 -18.61 78.66
N GLY A 296 11.56 -19.27 77.54
CA GLY A 296 12.38 -18.70 76.48
C GLY A 296 12.19 -19.28 75.11
N THR A 297 11.15 -20.12 74.96
CA THR A 297 10.72 -20.52 73.62
C THR A 297 9.60 -19.59 73.13
N GLU A 298 9.98 -18.42 72.61
CA GLU A 298 9.04 -17.73 71.72
C GLU A 298 8.79 -18.59 70.49
N PRO A 299 7.53 -18.82 70.11
CA PRO A 299 7.24 -19.53 68.86
C PRO A 299 7.77 -18.70 67.70
N ILE A 300 8.57 -19.31 66.88
CA ILE A 300 9.00 -18.76 65.59
C ILE A 300 7.73 -18.63 64.76
N THR A 301 7.12 -17.43 64.75
CA THR A 301 6.13 -17.10 63.74
C THR A 301 6.86 -16.96 62.42
N SER A 302 6.77 -17.97 61.58
CA SER A 302 7.14 -17.88 60.17
C SER A 302 6.19 -16.94 59.47
N THR A 303 6.60 -15.69 59.32
CA THR A 303 6.08 -14.83 58.25
C THR A 303 6.88 -15.10 57.00
N LEU A 304 6.35 -15.99 56.17
CA LEU A 304 6.72 -16.04 54.75
C LEU A 304 6.11 -14.82 54.03
N PRO A 305 6.86 -14.10 53.17
CA PRO A 305 6.32 -13.11 52.26
C PRO A 305 5.56 -13.72 51.09
#